data_b3939c2d3f560f9485354727df993a65
#
_entry.id   b3939c2d3f560f9485354727df993a65
#
_cell.length_a   1.000
_cell.length_b   1.000
_cell.length_c   1.000
_cell.angle_alpha   90.00
_cell.angle_beta   90.00
_cell.angle_gamma   90.00
#
_symmetry.space_group_name_H-M   'P 1'
#
loop_
_entity.id
_entity.type
_entity.pdbx_description
1 polymer ?
#
loop_
_entity_poly.entity_id
_entity_poly.type
_entity_poly.pdbx_seq_one_letter_code
_entity_poly.pdbx_strand_id
1 'polypeptide(L)'
;MLHHLKRWDRSLLLWMQEHLRKGGVTLFMKITTFLGNGGIIWIAACLCLLFRPEARRAAASGLISLLFSVMINNAMLKNLVARIRPFDHIHELKILIRRPKDFSFPSGHTSSSFAVATVFLCMLPLWIGISTLLLASLIAFSRLYLGAHYPSDVLCGMLLGILFAFLAQILVHVLLDNCTWMPEAIRLWFPKA
;
A
#
# COMPACT_ATOMS: atom_id res chain seq x y z
N MET A 1 -2.90 -22.38 16.11
CA MET A 1 -3.28 -21.24 15.25
C MET A 1 -2.17 -20.90 14.24
N LEU A 2 -0.95 -20.62 14.62
CA LEU A 2 0.17 -20.27 13.72
C LEU A 2 0.47 -21.34 12.64
N HIS A 3 0.36 -22.63 12.95
CA HIS A 3 0.58 -23.72 11.98
C HIS A 3 -0.51 -23.76 10.87
N HIS A 4 -1.75 -23.40 11.19
CA HIS A 4 -2.83 -23.32 10.20
C HIS A 4 -2.61 -22.14 9.24
N LEU A 5 -2.19 -20.98 9.77
CA LEU A 5 -1.90 -19.79 8.96
C LEU A 5 -0.72 -20.06 8.00
N LYS A 6 0.36 -20.68 8.47
CA LYS A 6 1.51 -21.04 7.63
C LYS A 6 1.12 -22.03 6.51
N ARG A 7 0.26 -23.01 6.81
CA ARG A 7 -0.25 -23.96 5.81
C ARG A 7 -1.10 -23.24 4.77
N TRP A 8 -2.01 -22.38 5.19
CA TRP A 8 -2.85 -21.58 4.31
C TRP A 8 -2.01 -20.68 3.39
N ASP A 9 -1.05 -19.94 3.95
CA ASP A 9 -0.10 -19.10 3.22
C ASP A 9 0.61 -19.89 2.10
N ARG A 10 1.15 -21.07 2.44
CA ARG A 10 1.86 -21.94 1.48
C ARG A 10 0.91 -22.49 0.41
N SER A 11 -0.21 -23.06 0.83
CA SER A 11 -1.15 -23.72 -0.08
C SER A 11 -1.71 -22.75 -1.13
N LEU A 12 -2.07 -21.52 -0.71
CA LEU A 12 -2.60 -20.51 -1.63
C LEU A 12 -1.55 -20.07 -2.65
N LEU A 13 -0.29 -19.86 -2.23
CA LEU A 13 0.78 -19.46 -3.16
C LEU A 13 1.09 -20.55 -4.18
N LEU A 14 1.16 -21.82 -3.77
CA LEU A 14 1.41 -22.94 -4.69
C LEU A 14 0.22 -23.13 -5.64
N TRP A 15 -1.02 -23.05 -5.15
CA TRP A 15 -2.22 -23.10 -5.97
C TRP A 15 -2.24 -21.98 -7.02
N MET A 16 -1.92 -20.74 -6.64
CA MET A 16 -1.82 -19.62 -7.59
C MET A 16 -0.72 -19.84 -8.63
N GLN A 17 0.42 -20.42 -8.23
CA GLN A 17 1.50 -20.74 -9.15
C GLN A 17 1.05 -21.75 -10.21
N GLU A 18 0.32 -22.76 -9.80
CA GLU A 18 -0.10 -23.86 -10.66
C GLU A 18 -1.22 -23.44 -11.61
N HIS A 19 -2.23 -22.70 -11.11
CA HIS A 19 -3.47 -22.45 -11.84
C HIS A 19 -3.53 -21.09 -12.54
N LEU A 20 -2.87 -20.06 -12.00
CA LEU A 20 -3.04 -18.69 -12.50
C LEU A 20 -1.88 -18.20 -13.37
N ARG A 21 -0.67 -18.79 -13.25
CA ARG A 21 0.52 -18.29 -13.95
C ARG A 21 0.50 -18.64 -15.43
N LYS A 22 0.06 -17.66 -16.26
CA LYS A 22 0.07 -17.72 -17.72
C LYS A 22 0.85 -16.52 -18.28
N GLY A 23 1.49 -16.67 -19.44
CA GLY A 23 2.43 -15.68 -19.98
C GLY A 23 1.90 -14.24 -20.04
N GLY A 24 0.74 -14.01 -20.64
CA GLY A 24 0.13 -12.67 -20.72
C GLY A 24 -0.25 -12.10 -19.33
N VAL A 25 -0.84 -12.93 -18.45
CA VAL A 25 -1.17 -12.52 -17.09
C VAL A 25 0.09 -12.19 -16.29
N THR A 26 1.17 -12.95 -16.49
CA THR A 26 2.45 -12.68 -15.82
C THR A 26 3.03 -11.34 -16.22
N LEU A 27 2.97 -10.97 -17.49
CA LEU A 27 3.42 -9.65 -17.96
C LEU A 27 2.58 -8.53 -17.33
N PHE A 28 1.25 -8.66 -17.34
CA PHE A 28 0.34 -7.71 -16.71
C PHE A 28 0.65 -7.54 -15.22
N MET A 29 0.85 -8.62 -14.47
CA MET A 29 1.19 -8.57 -13.04
C MET A 29 2.55 -7.93 -12.78
N LYS A 30 3.54 -8.11 -13.68
CA LYS A 30 4.83 -7.43 -13.58
C LYS A 30 4.70 -5.92 -13.79
N ILE A 31 3.88 -5.48 -14.74
CA ILE A 31 3.60 -4.05 -14.96
C ILE A 31 2.86 -3.48 -13.73
N THR A 32 1.84 -4.18 -13.26
CA THR A 32 1.05 -3.76 -12.09
C THR A 32 1.92 -3.59 -10.84
N THR A 33 2.79 -4.56 -10.54
CA THR A 33 3.69 -4.45 -9.39
C THR A 33 4.70 -3.31 -9.54
N PHE A 34 5.15 -3.03 -10.77
CA PHE A 34 6.07 -1.93 -11.05
C PHE A 34 5.46 -0.57 -10.70
N LEU A 35 4.16 -0.36 -10.97
CA LEU A 35 3.43 0.86 -10.58
C LEU A 35 3.45 1.08 -9.05
N GLY A 36 3.48 0.01 -8.27
CA GLY A 36 3.56 0.08 -6.80
C GLY A 36 4.98 0.30 -6.25
N ASN A 37 6.02 0.29 -7.09
CA ASN A 37 7.40 0.42 -6.62
C ASN A 37 7.66 1.78 -5.97
N GLY A 38 8.19 1.76 -4.76
CA GLY A 38 8.53 2.98 -4.01
C GLY A 38 7.36 3.93 -3.73
N GLY A 39 6.13 3.52 -4.03
CA GLY A 39 4.96 4.39 -3.92
C GLY A 39 4.92 5.53 -4.94
N ILE A 40 5.75 5.48 -6.00
CA ILE A 40 5.96 6.60 -6.95
C ILE A 40 4.64 7.05 -7.59
N ILE A 41 3.80 6.12 -8.04
CA ILE A 41 2.50 6.48 -8.66
C ILE A 41 1.61 7.23 -7.66
N TRP A 42 1.64 6.86 -6.39
CA TRP A 42 0.84 7.48 -5.34
C TRP A 42 1.39 8.86 -4.96
N ILE A 43 2.72 9.00 -4.89
CA ILE A 43 3.39 10.30 -4.68
C ILE A 43 3.02 11.23 -5.85
N ALA A 44 3.16 10.78 -7.09
CA ALA A 44 2.83 11.58 -8.27
C ALA A 44 1.36 12.01 -8.27
N ALA A 45 0.43 11.09 -7.97
CA ALA A 45 -0.99 11.41 -7.85
C ALA A 45 -1.26 12.47 -6.77
N CYS A 46 -0.68 12.32 -5.58
CA CYS A 46 -0.81 13.32 -4.51
C CYS A 46 -0.23 14.68 -4.93
N LEU A 47 0.96 14.71 -5.54
CA LEU A 47 1.57 15.95 -6.01
C LEU A 47 0.71 16.65 -7.07
N CYS A 48 0.13 15.91 -8.03
CA CYS A 48 -0.81 16.46 -8.99
C CYS A 48 -2.07 17.05 -8.33
N LEU A 49 -2.59 16.41 -7.30
CA LEU A 49 -3.76 16.89 -6.56
C LEU A 49 -3.48 18.15 -5.74
N LEU A 50 -2.23 18.46 -5.36
CA LEU A 50 -1.90 19.73 -4.71
C LEU A 50 -2.20 20.96 -5.56
N PHE A 51 -2.22 20.83 -6.89
CA PHE A 51 -2.60 21.92 -7.81
C PHE A 51 -4.12 22.17 -7.86
N ARG A 52 -4.93 21.29 -7.25
CA ARG A 52 -6.38 21.42 -7.15
C ARG A 52 -6.77 21.87 -5.74
N PRO A 53 -7.22 23.12 -5.52
CA PRO A 53 -7.52 23.62 -4.17
C PRO A 53 -8.44 22.70 -3.37
N GLU A 54 -9.50 22.18 -4.00
CA GLU A 54 -10.49 21.27 -3.40
C GLU A 54 -9.92 19.90 -2.99
N ALA A 55 -8.78 19.48 -3.56
CA ALA A 55 -8.16 18.18 -3.31
C ALA A 55 -6.89 18.25 -2.44
N ARG A 56 -6.43 19.44 -2.05
CA ARG A 56 -5.17 19.62 -1.32
C ARG A 56 -5.13 18.86 0.01
N ARG A 57 -6.26 18.84 0.75
CA ARG A 57 -6.36 18.08 2.00
C ARG A 57 -6.22 16.58 1.77
N ALA A 58 -6.83 16.04 0.71
CA ALA A 58 -6.67 14.65 0.32
C ALA A 58 -5.22 14.36 -0.09
N ALA A 59 -4.59 15.24 -0.85
CA ALA A 59 -3.18 15.12 -1.22
C ALA A 59 -2.24 15.09 -0.01
N ALA A 60 -2.42 16.03 0.93
CA ALA A 60 -1.63 16.07 2.16
C ALA A 60 -1.83 14.81 3.01
N SER A 61 -3.08 14.38 3.20
CA SER A 61 -3.39 13.14 3.92
C SER A 61 -2.78 11.91 3.23
N GLY A 62 -2.81 11.87 1.90
CA GLY A 62 -2.18 10.81 1.10
C GLY A 62 -0.66 10.76 1.30
N LEU A 63 0.03 11.88 1.24
CA LEU A 63 1.48 11.95 1.48
C LEU A 63 1.86 11.56 2.91
N ILE A 64 1.10 12.02 3.90
CA ILE A 64 1.32 11.64 5.31
C ILE A 64 1.06 10.16 5.53
N SER A 65 0.02 9.58 4.93
CA SER A 65 -0.26 8.15 5.03
C SER A 65 0.85 7.29 4.40
N LEU A 66 1.45 7.76 3.29
CA LEU A 66 2.64 7.13 2.71
C LEU A 66 3.84 7.22 3.65
N LEU A 67 4.05 8.37 4.28
CA LEU A 67 5.13 8.55 5.26
C LEU A 67 4.97 7.56 6.41
N PHE A 68 3.78 7.41 6.98
CA PHE A 68 3.50 6.40 8.01
C PHE A 68 3.79 4.99 7.51
N SER A 69 3.40 4.66 6.27
CA SER A 69 3.69 3.35 5.68
C SER A 69 5.20 3.10 5.55
N VAL A 70 5.98 4.09 5.13
CA VAL A 70 7.44 3.95 5.01
C VAL A 70 8.09 3.84 6.39
N MET A 71 7.76 4.71 7.33
CA MET A 71 8.41 4.75 8.65
C MET A 71 8.03 3.54 9.50
N ILE A 72 6.73 3.26 9.65
CA ILE A 72 6.25 2.20 10.55
C ILE A 72 6.43 0.84 9.90
N ASN A 73 6.01 0.71 8.65
CA ASN A 73 6.00 -0.59 7.98
C ASN A 73 7.40 -1.03 7.54
N ASN A 74 8.09 -0.19 6.75
CA ASN A 74 9.37 -0.59 6.17
C ASN A 74 10.55 -0.43 7.13
N ALA A 75 10.61 0.66 7.91
CA ALA A 75 11.74 0.89 8.81
C ALA A 75 11.64 0.12 10.13
N MET A 76 10.41 -0.04 10.68
CA MET A 76 10.23 -0.66 11.99
C MET A 76 9.75 -2.12 11.89
N LEU A 77 8.51 -2.35 11.40
CA LEU A 77 7.87 -3.66 11.48
C LEU A 77 8.60 -4.74 10.67
N LYS A 78 9.16 -4.42 9.52
CA LYS A 78 9.93 -5.40 8.74
C LYS A 78 11.13 -5.94 9.51
N ASN A 79 11.88 -5.06 10.15
CA ASN A 79 13.06 -5.44 10.91
C ASN A 79 12.70 -6.14 12.22
N LEU A 80 11.61 -5.72 12.86
CA LEU A 80 11.13 -6.31 14.12
C LEU A 80 10.64 -7.75 13.94
N VAL A 81 9.86 -8.01 12.88
CA VAL A 81 9.28 -9.34 12.61
C VAL A 81 10.28 -10.25 11.87
N ALA A 82 11.13 -9.66 11.02
CA ALA A 82 12.19 -10.32 10.25
C ALA A 82 11.73 -11.61 9.53
N ARG A 83 10.52 -11.62 8.96
CA ARG A 83 9.94 -12.79 8.31
C ARG A 83 10.66 -13.10 7.00
N ILE A 84 11.14 -14.31 6.85
CA ILE A 84 11.75 -14.83 5.63
C ILE A 84 10.71 -14.86 4.50
N ARG A 85 11.11 -14.48 3.28
CA ARG A 85 10.22 -14.42 2.13
C ARG A 85 9.82 -15.80 1.62
N PRO A 86 8.63 -15.93 0.98
CA PRO A 86 8.12 -17.23 0.55
C PRO A 86 9.05 -17.97 -0.41
N PHE A 87 9.70 -17.29 -1.34
CA PHE A 87 10.61 -17.89 -2.31
C PHE A 87 11.95 -18.40 -1.73
N ASP A 88 12.31 -17.96 -0.52
CA ASP A 88 13.48 -18.47 0.20
C ASP A 88 13.12 -19.61 1.18
N HIS A 89 11.83 -19.78 1.48
CA HIS A 89 11.34 -20.79 2.44
C HIS A 89 10.58 -21.95 1.76
N ILE A 90 9.95 -21.70 0.61
CA ILE A 90 9.18 -22.69 -0.15
C ILE A 90 9.95 -23.02 -1.43
N HIS A 91 10.68 -24.14 -1.43
CA HIS A 91 11.56 -24.53 -2.54
C HIS A 91 10.84 -24.68 -3.88
N GLU A 92 9.56 -25.09 -3.86
CA GLU A 92 8.75 -25.27 -5.06
C GLU A 92 8.24 -23.97 -5.65
N LEU A 93 8.28 -22.88 -4.89
CA LEU A 93 7.75 -21.57 -5.31
C LEU A 93 8.78 -20.80 -6.14
N LYS A 94 8.45 -20.54 -7.41
CA LYS A 94 9.28 -19.73 -8.30
C LYS A 94 8.90 -18.25 -8.18
N ILE A 95 9.85 -17.40 -7.81
CA ILE A 95 9.68 -15.94 -7.89
C ILE A 95 9.79 -15.47 -9.34
N LEU A 96 8.91 -14.54 -9.76
CA LEU A 96 8.84 -14.06 -11.15
C LEU A 96 9.38 -12.63 -11.35
N ILE A 97 9.95 -12.04 -10.31
CA ILE A 97 10.61 -10.72 -10.31
C ILE A 97 12.00 -10.81 -9.69
N ARG A 98 12.78 -9.72 -9.80
CA ARG A 98 14.05 -9.62 -9.07
C ARG A 98 13.83 -9.85 -7.59
N ARG A 99 14.63 -10.70 -6.97
CA ARG A 99 14.53 -11.03 -5.54
C ARG A 99 14.73 -9.78 -4.70
N PRO A 100 13.71 -9.35 -3.91
CA PRO A 100 13.89 -8.28 -2.93
C PRO A 100 14.86 -8.74 -1.83
N LYS A 101 15.63 -7.80 -1.28
CA LYS A 101 16.63 -8.10 -0.25
C LYS A 101 16.12 -7.89 1.19
N ASP A 102 14.95 -7.30 1.32
CA ASP A 102 14.31 -6.99 2.60
C ASP A 102 13.37 -8.10 3.06
N PHE A 103 12.90 -8.03 4.31
CA PHE A 103 11.98 -8.99 4.90
C PHE A 103 10.58 -8.97 4.29
N SER A 104 9.83 -10.08 4.47
CA SER A 104 8.53 -10.29 3.84
C SER A 104 7.39 -9.52 4.52
N PHE A 105 7.36 -9.47 5.84
CA PHE A 105 6.24 -8.95 6.61
C PHE A 105 6.48 -7.52 7.12
N PRO A 106 5.50 -6.68 7.01
CA PRO A 106 4.32 -6.73 6.17
C PRO A 106 4.61 -6.26 4.74
N SER A 107 3.65 -6.43 3.80
CA SER A 107 3.83 -6.02 2.40
C SER A 107 3.79 -4.50 2.24
N GLY A 108 4.95 -3.90 1.91
CA GLY A 108 5.07 -2.44 1.72
C GLY A 108 4.29 -1.92 0.51
N HIS A 109 4.29 -2.64 -0.63
CA HIS A 109 3.49 -2.28 -1.80
C HIS A 109 2.00 -2.22 -1.47
N THR A 110 1.51 -3.20 -0.72
CA THR A 110 0.11 -3.25 -0.31
C THR A 110 -0.23 -2.12 0.65
N SER A 111 0.59 -1.93 1.69
CA SER A 111 0.35 -0.90 2.70
C SER A 111 0.35 0.50 2.10
N SER A 112 1.35 0.85 1.29
CA SER A 112 1.42 2.17 0.64
C SER A 112 0.25 2.41 -0.32
N SER A 113 -0.16 1.37 -1.07
CA SER A 113 -1.26 1.50 -2.02
C SER A 113 -2.61 1.66 -1.31
N PHE A 114 -2.89 0.86 -0.30
CA PHE A 114 -4.14 0.99 0.47
C PHE A 114 -4.18 2.25 1.33
N ALA A 115 -3.03 2.76 1.80
CA ALA A 115 -2.96 4.01 2.53
C ALA A 115 -3.49 5.19 1.69
N VAL A 116 -2.99 5.36 0.47
CA VAL A 116 -3.46 6.46 -0.39
C VAL A 116 -4.83 6.20 -0.99
N ALA A 117 -5.10 4.97 -1.46
CA ALA A 117 -6.40 4.64 -2.04
C ALA A 117 -7.56 4.84 -1.05
N THR A 118 -7.34 4.52 0.24
CA THR A 118 -8.35 4.76 1.29
C THR A 118 -8.55 6.26 1.54
N VAL A 119 -7.49 7.08 1.56
CA VAL A 119 -7.63 8.53 1.65
C VAL A 119 -8.46 9.05 0.47
N PHE A 120 -8.15 8.63 -0.75
CA PHE A 120 -8.87 9.07 -1.95
C PHE A 120 -10.33 8.61 -1.95
N LEU A 121 -10.61 7.41 -1.44
CA LEU A 121 -11.97 6.91 -1.29
C LEU A 121 -12.80 7.76 -0.32
N CYS A 122 -12.19 8.24 0.77
CA CYS A 122 -12.86 9.02 1.79
C CYS A 122 -13.02 10.51 1.44
N MET A 123 -12.11 11.07 0.63
CA MET A 123 -11.97 12.52 0.49
C MET A 123 -12.15 13.05 -0.95
N LEU A 124 -12.24 12.17 -1.94
CA LEU A 124 -12.40 12.53 -3.36
C LEU A 124 -13.70 11.96 -3.90
N PRO A 125 -14.14 12.38 -5.10
CA PRO A 125 -15.30 11.79 -5.77
C PRO A 125 -15.22 10.26 -5.83
N LEU A 126 -16.34 9.59 -5.58
CA LEU A 126 -16.42 8.15 -5.40
C LEU A 126 -15.76 7.34 -6.53
N TRP A 127 -15.89 7.80 -7.77
CA TRP A 127 -15.28 7.13 -8.91
C TRP A 127 -13.74 7.13 -8.87
N ILE A 128 -13.10 8.20 -8.35
CA ILE A 128 -11.64 8.24 -8.12
C ILE A 128 -11.27 7.26 -7.01
N GLY A 129 -12.00 7.31 -5.90
CA GLY A 129 -11.77 6.42 -4.76
C GLY A 129 -11.87 4.94 -5.14
N ILE A 130 -12.93 4.55 -5.86
CA ILE A 130 -13.11 3.16 -6.32
C ILE A 130 -11.99 2.76 -7.29
N SER A 131 -11.66 3.60 -8.28
CA SER A 131 -10.61 3.30 -9.26
C SER A 131 -9.24 3.10 -8.60
N THR A 132 -8.89 3.95 -7.63
CA THR A 132 -7.62 3.84 -6.89
C THR A 132 -7.62 2.62 -5.96
N LEU A 133 -8.75 2.27 -5.35
CA LEU A 133 -8.88 1.07 -4.53
C LEU A 133 -8.75 -0.22 -5.37
N LEU A 134 -9.31 -0.24 -6.57
CA LEU A 134 -9.12 -1.33 -7.53
C LEU A 134 -7.64 -1.47 -7.93
N LEU A 135 -6.98 -0.35 -8.23
CA LEU A 135 -5.53 -0.37 -8.53
C LEU A 135 -4.71 -0.87 -7.34
N ALA A 136 -5.00 -0.41 -6.12
CA ALA A 136 -4.34 -0.89 -4.91
C ALA A 136 -4.53 -2.41 -4.71
N SER A 137 -5.73 -2.91 -4.98
CA SER A 137 -6.06 -4.33 -4.90
C SER A 137 -5.30 -5.15 -5.95
N LEU A 138 -5.18 -4.64 -7.18
CA LEU A 138 -4.38 -5.26 -8.23
C LEU A 138 -2.89 -5.29 -7.88
N ILE A 139 -2.34 -4.20 -7.33
CA ILE A 139 -0.96 -4.15 -6.85
C ILE A 139 -0.75 -5.18 -5.74
N ALA A 140 -1.64 -5.25 -4.76
CA ALA A 140 -1.60 -6.23 -3.68
C ALA A 140 -1.64 -7.68 -4.20
N PHE A 141 -2.57 -7.98 -5.10
CA PHE A 141 -2.70 -9.29 -5.74
C PHE A 141 -1.45 -9.66 -6.54
N SER A 142 -0.83 -8.69 -7.24
CA SER A 142 0.41 -8.94 -7.99
C SER A 142 1.54 -9.45 -7.10
N ARG A 143 1.59 -9.04 -5.81
CA ARG A 143 2.62 -9.50 -4.86
C ARG A 143 2.50 -10.99 -4.52
N LEU A 144 1.27 -11.49 -4.47
CA LEU A 144 0.97 -12.90 -4.28
C LEU A 144 1.30 -13.70 -5.55
N TYR A 145 0.77 -13.24 -6.68
CA TYR A 145 0.94 -13.86 -7.98
C TYR A 145 2.42 -14.05 -8.34
N LEU A 146 3.23 -13.03 -8.08
CA LEU A 146 4.66 -13.03 -8.39
C LEU A 146 5.50 -13.81 -7.36
N GLY A 147 4.90 -14.29 -6.26
CA GLY A 147 5.57 -15.06 -5.22
C GLY A 147 6.46 -14.24 -4.28
N ALA A 148 6.20 -12.94 -4.16
CA ALA A 148 7.02 -12.02 -3.38
C ALA A 148 6.63 -11.93 -1.90
N HIS A 149 5.37 -12.18 -1.57
CA HIS A 149 4.81 -12.08 -0.23
C HIS A 149 3.83 -13.22 0.05
N TYR A 150 3.65 -13.56 1.32
CA TYR A 150 2.58 -14.43 1.76
C TYR A 150 1.22 -13.71 1.77
N PRO A 151 0.10 -14.45 1.63
CA PRO A 151 -1.23 -13.88 1.79
C PRO A 151 -1.42 -13.10 3.09
N SER A 152 -0.92 -13.60 4.21
CA SER A 152 -0.98 -12.92 5.50
C SER A 152 -0.17 -11.62 5.54
N ASP A 153 0.96 -11.50 4.81
CA ASP A 153 1.73 -10.25 4.69
C ASP A 153 0.93 -9.17 3.94
N VAL A 154 0.19 -9.61 2.91
CA VAL A 154 -0.65 -8.73 2.08
C VAL A 154 -1.86 -8.26 2.88
N LEU A 155 -2.57 -9.17 3.56
CA LEU A 155 -3.70 -8.81 4.41
C LEU A 155 -3.30 -7.84 5.53
N CYS A 156 -2.19 -8.11 6.21
CA CYS A 156 -1.70 -7.21 7.24
C CYS A 156 -1.28 -5.85 6.66
N GLY A 157 -0.60 -5.85 5.51
CA GLY A 157 -0.26 -4.61 4.79
C GLY A 157 -1.49 -3.79 4.42
N MET A 158 -2.57 -4.44 3.97
CA MET A 158 -3.85 -3.79 3.67
C MET A 158 -4.45 -3.12 4.91
N LEU A 159 -4.56 -3.85 6.02
CA LEU A 159 -5.12 -3.33 7.27
C LEU A 159 -4.30 -2.16 7.81
N LEU A 160 -2.96 -2.26 7.78
CA LEU A 160 -2.06 -1.18 8.18
C LEU A 160 -2.20 0.03 7.25
N GLY A 161 -2.31 -0.16 5.95
CA GLY A 161 -2.53 0.93 5.00
C GLY A 161 -3.83 1.69 5.29
N ILE A 162 -4.92 0.97 5.52
CA ILE A 162 -6.22 1.56 5.91
C ILE A 162 -6.08 2.35 7.23
N LEU A 163 -5.42 1.78 8.23
CA LEU A 163 -5.16 2.46 9.50
C LEU A 163 -4.36 3.75 9.29
N PHE A 164 -3.30 3.72 8.50
CA PHE A 164 -2.47 4.89 8.20
C PHE A 164 -3.25 5.98 7.46
N ALA A 165 -4.19 5.61 6.60
CA ALA A 165 -5.09 6.55 5.95
C ALA A 165 -5.92 7.34 6.97
N PHE A 166 -6.56 6.65 7.92
CA PHE A 166 -7.36 7.32 8.95
C PHE A 166 -6.52 8.18 9.88
N LEU A 167 -5.36 7.67 10.32
CA LEU A 167 -4.44 8.44 11.18
C LEU A 167 -3.94 9.71 10.48
N ALA A 168 -3.63 9.63 9.18
CA ALA A 168 -3.19 10.78 8.39
C ALA A 168 -4.31 11.83 8.24
N GLN A 169 -5.55 11.40 7.98
CA GLN A 169 -6.71 12.30 7.88
C GLN A 169 -6.98 13.02 9.21
N ILE A 170 -6.94 12.29 10.33
CA ILE A 170 -7.08 12.88 11.67
C ILE A 170 -5.96 13.90 11.92
N LEU A 171 -4.70 13.55 11.60
CA LEU A 171 -3.58 14.46 11.80
C LEU A 171 -3.72 15.73 10.97
N VAL A 172 -4.08 15.62 9.68
CA VAL A 172 -4.30 16.79 8.81
C VAL A 172 -5.44 17.65 9.33
N HIS A 173 -6.55 17.04 9.77
CA HIS A 173 -7.66 17.77 10.36
C HIS A 173 -7.23 18.54 11.63
N VAL A 174 -6.55 17.87 12.56
CA VAL A 174 -6.08 18.51 13.80
C VAL A 174 -5.12 19.66 13.49
N LEU A 175 -4.15 19.46 12.60
CA LEU A 175 -3.17 20.49 12.27
C LEU A 175 -3.82 21.71 11.59
N LEU A 176 -4.70 21.51 10.64
CA LEU A 176 -5.26 22.60 9.85
C LEU A 176 -6.45 23.31 10.50
N ASP A 177 -7.25 22.60 11.28
CA ASP A 177 -8.50 23.14 11.81
C ASP A 177 -8.42 23.52 13.30
N ASN A 178 -7.58 22.83 14.11
CA ASN A 178 -7.55 23.00 15.55
C ASN A 178 -6.26 23.63 16.09
N CYS A 179 -5.16 23.65 15.30
CA CYS A 179 -3.90 24.24 15.77
C CYS A 179 -3.89 25.75 15.56
N THR A 180 -4.00 26.51 16.62
CA THR A 180 -3.99 27.99 16.60
C THR A 180 -2.65 28.58 16.22
N TRP A 181 -1.54 27.85 16.45
CA TRP A 181 -0.18 28.29 16.10
C TRP A 181 0.12 28.20 14.59
N MET A 182 -0.71 27.51 13.82
CA MET A 182 -0.49 27.37 12.37
C MET A 182 -0.80 28.67 11.65
N PRO A 183 0.14 29.19 10.82
CA PRO A 183 -0.09 30.43 10.05
C PRO A 183 -1.37 30.36 9.23
N GLU A 184 -2.12 31.44 9.24
CA GLU A 184 -3.41 31.53 8.51
C GLU A 184 -3.24 31.28 7.02
N ALA A 185 -2.15 31.77 6.41
CA ALA A 185 -1.81 31.52 5.02
C ALA A 185 -1.72 30.02 4.69
N ILE A 186 -1.18 29.17 5.58
CA ILE A 186 -1.15 27.74 5.38
C ILE A 186 -2.57 27.16 5.45
N ARG A 187 -3.38 27.57 6.44
CA ARG A 187 -4.77 27.10 6.57
C ARG A 187 -5.61 27.46 5.36
N LEU A 188 -5.47 28.70 4.83
CA LEU A 188 -6.18 29.17 3.65
C LEU A 188 -5.74 28.43 2.37
N TRP A 189 -4.49 27.98 2.30
CA TRP A 189 -4.01 27.18 1.17
C TRP A 189 -4.63 25.78 1.12
N PHE A 190 -5.16 25.27 2.26
CA PHE A 190 -5.86 23.99 2.36
C PHE A 190 -7.35 24.21 2.71
N PRO A 191 -8.21 24.62 1.76
CA PRO A 191 -9.61 24.91 2.05
C PRO A 191 -10.33 23.67 2.58
N LYS A 192 -11.36 23.89 3.40
CA LYS A 192 -12.30 22.84 3.79
C LYS A 192 -13.07 22.40 2.54
N ALA A 193 -13.25 21.11 2.38
CA ALA A 193 -14.08 20.54 1.33
C ALA A 193 -15.57 20.77 1.63
#